data_4ad6ccbe92cd7cf8be3a3e6977a63747
#
_entry.id   4ad6ccbe92cd7cf8be3a3e6977a63747
#
_cell.length_a   1.000
_cell.length_b   1.000
_cell.length_c   1.000
_cell.angle_alpha   90.00
_cell.angle_beta   90.00
_cell.angle_gamma   90.00
#
_symmetry.space_group_name_H-M   'P 1'
#
loop_
_entity.id
_entity.type
_entity.pdbx_description
1 polymer ?
#
loop_
_entity_poly.entity_id
_entity_poly.type
_entity_poly.pdbx_seq_one_letter_code
_entity_poly.pdbx_strand_id
1 'polypeptide(L)'
;MNASELQDKITQLHYDNQDAYATRGRIRSIMNGGPSGILALLGDQIKGFQDWQVPVPNLMSTGLEHLAQKIGRIPNLKIDIPNDRDSERSKQKAEKMSRIISAYDENQRLDIQMPQVGRWLPGYGFAVWVIREKKDSNGVPYPCAELRDPYNCFPGYFGADQQPKEMSIVRRVPKYALAQVYPEFKEQIYDKDMGTGLSIGSGSASPYTDSYSGSWANSNGQGDLISEFYNEEGTYVFHMSSGQIFDFIPNPLSSGPAFVVAKKFSFDQLQGQYDQIIGLMAAMAKINVMSIIAMEDAVFTETNISGELESGQYRKGRFAVNYLAPGTQVSKPASNVPYQIFQQIDRVERQLRVGGAYPVTDDSQSPLSFATGRGLEELGASMSLMIREYHTIMADAIEQTDAKRLEWDSIMYGGKPKQLSGYANNKFFSEKYDPEKDIGFNYKTRRVYGAMAGYDEPQKIVTGLQ
;
A
#
# COMPACT_ATOMS: atom_id res chain seq x y z
N MET A 1 -1.60 30.25 -9.32
CA MET A 1 -0.19 29.79 -9.29
C MET A 1 0.32 29.69 -10.73
N ASN A 2 1.54 30.17 -11.04
CA ASN A 2 2.12 30.02 -12.39
C ASN A 2 2.85 28.66 -12.52
N ALA A 3 3.21 28.28 -13.77
CA ALA A 3 3.81 26.97 -14.02
C ALA A 3 5.17 26.76 -13.34
N SER A 4 6.01 27.81 -13.24
CA SER A 4 7.31 27.73 -12.58
C SER A 4 7.15 27.57 -11.06
N GLU A 5 6.28 28.34 -10.43
CA GLU A 5 5.98 28.20 -9.00
C GLU A 5 5.42 26.83 -8.65
N LEU A 6 4.57 26.28 -9.52
CA LEU A 6 4.01 24.95 -9.35
C LEU A 6 5.09 23.88 -9.48
N GLN A 7 5.99 24.02 -10.45
CA GLN A 7 7.12 23.11 -10.63
C GLN A 7 8.04 23.10 -9.41
N ASP A 8 8.35 24.27 -8.88
CA ASP A 8 9.21 24.40 -7.68
C ASP A 8 8.56 23.73 -6.47
N LYS A 9 7.24 23.93 -6.25
CA LYS A 9 6.51 23.27 -5.19
C LYS A 9 6.47 21.75 -5.34
N ILE A 10 6.16 21.25 -6.53
CA ILE A 10 6.17 19.81 -6.80
C ILE A 10 7.55 19.22 -6.53
N THR A 11 8.61 19.90 -6.98
CA THR A 11 9.99 19.47 -6.76
C THR A 11 10.34 19.44 -5.28
N GLN A 12 9.93 20.46 -4.53
CA GLN A 12 10.14 20.52 -3.08
C GLN A 12 9.43 19.35 -2.36
N LEU A 13 8.15 19.10 -2.67
CA LEU A 13 7.41 17.99 -2.09
C LEU A 13 8.07 16.62 -2.36
N HIS A 14 8.61 16.44 -3.56
CA HIS A 14 9.31 15.21 -3.90
C HIS A 14 10.62 15.07 -3.12
N TYR A 15 11.35 16.15 -2.98
CA TYR A 15 12.58 16.17 -2.21
C TYR A 15 12.34 15.86 -0.73
N ASP A 16 11.34 16.51 -0.12
CA ASP A 16 10.98 16.30 1.28
C ASP A 16 10.51 14.87 1.58
N ASN A 17 9.95 14.19 0.59
CA ASN A 17 9.48 12.80 0.71
C ASN A 17 10.48 11.74 0.19
N GLN A 18 11.71 12.10 -0.20
CA GLN A 18 12.63 11.19 -0.88
C GLN A 18 12.96 9.95 -0.07
N ASP A 19 13.28 10.09 1.21
CA ASP A 19 13.64 8.97 2.08
C ASP A 19 12.44 8.04 2.35
N ALA A 20 11.28 8.63 2.58
CA ALA A 20 10.03 7.88 2.74
C ALA A 20 9.65 7.14 1.44
N TYR A 21 9.89 7.74 0.29
CA TYR A 21 9.69 7.10 -1.01
C TYR A 21 10.60 5.89 -1.21
N ALA A 22 11.88 6.02 -0.88
CA ALA A 22 12.84 4.90 -0.97
C ALA A 22 12.41 3.72 -0.07
N THR A 23 11.97 3.99 1.15
CA THR A 23 11.44 2.97 2.08
C THR A 23 10.18 2.31 1.52
N ARG A 24 9.22 3.09 1.02
CA ARG A 24 8.01 2.57 0.36
C ARG A 24 8.34 1.69 -0.85
N GLY A 25 9.36 2.07 -1.63
CA GLY A 25 9.84 1.28 -2.78
C GLY A 25 10.37 -0.10 -2.36
N ARG A 26 11.15 -0.17 -1.28
CA ARG A 26 11.64 -1.43 -0.72
C ARG A 26 10.48 -2.32 -0.23
N ILE A 27 9.53 -1.77 0.52
CA ILE A 27 8.35 -2.49 0.98
C ILE A 27 7.56 -3.03 -0.22
N ARG A 28 7.29 -2.19 -1.22
CA ARG A 28 6.58 -2.59 -2.44
C ARG A 28 7.27 -3.73 -3.16
N SER A 29 8.58 -3.67 -3.30
CA SER A 29 9.38 -4.70 -3.95
C SER A 29 9.27 -6.05 -3.22
N ILE A 30 9.32 -6.03 -1.89
CA ILE A 30 9.14 -7.23 -1.05
C ILE A 30 7.71 -7.77 -1.17
N MET A 31 6.70 -6.89 -1.06
CA MET A 31 5.29 -7.30 -1.05
C MET A 31 4.83 -7.85 -2.40
N ASN A 32 5.34 -7.34 -3.50
CA ASN A 32 5.04 -7.86 -4.84
C ASN A 32 5.66 -9.25 -5.10
N GLY A 33 6.49 -9.73 -4.19
CA GLY A 33 6.83 -11.14 -4.11
C GLY A 33 7.65 -11.69 -5.26
N GLY A 34 8.68 -11.02 -5.70
CA GLY A 34 9.65 -11.64 -6.59
C GLY A 34 10.93 -12.03 -5.84
N PRO A 35 11.63 -13.08 -6.26
CA PRO A 35 12.98 -13.35 -5.78
C PRO A 35 13.87 -12.11 -5.88
N SER A 36 13.71 -11.31 -6.92
CA SER A 36 14.40 -10.04 -7.14
C SER A 36 14.11 -8.98 -6.07
N GLY A 37 12.91 -8.92 -5.52
CA GLY A 37 12.55 -7.95 -4.48
C GLY A 37 13.26 -8.24 -3.16
N ILE A 38 13.37 -9.50 -2.78
CA ILE A 38 14.09 -9.93 -1.58
C ILE A 38 15.59 -9.87 -1.81
N LEU A 39 16.06 -10.28 -2.99
CA LEU A 39 17.47 -10.21 -3.37
C LEU A 39 17.99 -8.77 -3.45
N ALA A 40 17.16 -7.81 -3.86
CA ALA A 40 17.49 -6.39 -3.86
C ALA A 40 17.86 -5.86 -2.44
N LEU A 41 17.37 -6.50 -1.37
CA LEU A 41 17.76 -6.16 -0.01
C LEU A 41 19.21 -6.60 0.32
N LEU A 42 19.73 -7.57 -0.40
CA LEU A 42 21.08 -8.10 -0.19
C LEU A 42 22.17 -7.25 -0.88
N GLY A 43 21.77 -6.40 -1.81
CA GLY A 43 22.68 -5.59 -2.61
C GLY A 43 23.68 -6.46 -3.41
N ASP A 44 24.79 -5.86 -3.86
CA ASP A 44 25.85 -6.55 -4.59
C ASP A 44 26.71 -7.50 -3.75
N GLN A 45 26.34 -7.73 -2.50
CA GLN A 45 27.16 -8.49 -1.56
C GLN A 45 27.28 -9.99 -1.90
N ILE A 46 26.38 -10.52 -2.72
CA ILE A 46 26.36 -11.92 -3.12
C ILE A 46 26.36 -11.99 -4.65
N LYS A 47 27.56 -11.80 -5.24
CA LYS A 47 27.76 -11.98 -6.69
C LYS A 47 27.59 -13.46 -7.06
N GLY A 48 26.79 -13.74 -8.07
CA GLY A 48 26.58 -15.10 -8.61
C GLY A 48 25.21 -15.71 -8.32
N PHE A 49 24.37 -15.08 -7.50
CA PHE A 49 23.01 -15.55 -7.19
C PHE A 49 21.89 -14.86 -7.98
N GLN A 50 22.23 -14.10 -9.01
CA GLN A 50 21.25 -13.30 -9.76
C GLN A 50 20.19 -14.14 -10.48
N ASP A 51 20.50 -15.41 -10.81
CA ASP A 51 19.61 -16.29 -11.57
C ASP A 51 18.93 -17.36 -10.71
N TRP A 52 19.16 -17.38 -9.41
CA TRP A 52 18.62 -18.39 -8.52
C TRP A 52 17.36 -17.88 -7.81
N GLN A 53 16.30 -18.69 -7.84
CA GLN A 53 15.15 -18.46 -6.97
C GLN A 53 15.56 -18.84 -5.54
N VAL A 54 15.88 -17.84 -4.74
CA VAL A 54 16.16 -18.05 -3.31
C VAL A 54 14.86 -18.45 -2.62
N PRO A 55 14.76 -19.64 -2.01
CA PRO A 55 13.56 -20.08 -1.32
C PRO A 55 13.45 -19.39 0.05
N VAL A 56 13.17 -18.09 0.03
CA VAL A 56 12.90 -17.32 1.23
C VAL A 56 11.42 -17.13 1.36
N PRO A 57 10.77 -17.60 2.44
CA PRO A 57 9.36 -17.39 2.66
C PRO A 57 9.08 -15.89 2.82
N ASN A 58 8.11 -15.36 2.08
CA ASN A 58 7.74 -13.95 2.18
C ASN A 58 6.75 -13.74 3.33
N LEU A 59 7.28 -13.80 4.56
CA LEU A 59 6.49 -13.63 5.79
C LEU A 59 5.86 -12.25 5.89
N MET A 60 6.50 -11.20 5.34
CA MET A 60 5.93 -9.85 5.33
C MET A 60 4.66 -9.79 4.48
N SER A 61 4.68 -10.37 3.29
CA SER A 61 3.50 -10.39 2.41
C SER A 61 2.34 -11.17 3.04
N THR A 62 2.63 -12.33 3.63
CA THR A 62 1.61 -13.12 4.30
C THR A 62 1.01 -12.40 5.51
N GLY A 63 1.87 -11.78 6.34
CA GLY A 63 1.42 -10.97 7.49
C GLY A 63 0.56 -9.79 7.07
N LEU A 64 0.94 -9.10 5.97
CA LEU A 64 0.17 -7.99 5.41
C LEU A 64 -1.22 -8.43 4.93
N GLU A 65 -1.32 -9.56 4.23
CA GLU A 65 -2.63 -10.06 3.77
C GLU A 65 -3.54 -10.42 4.95
N HIS A 66 -3.02 -11.02 6.02
CA HIS A 66 -3.79 -11.28 7.24
C HIS A 66 -4.28 -9.99 7.91
N LEU A 67 -3.43 -8.98 8.02
CA LEU A 67 -3.82 -7.66 8.53
C LEU A 67 -4.87 -7.01 7.63
N ALA A 68 -4.66 -7.04 6.31
CA ALA A 68 -5.56 -6.44 5.34
C ALA A 68 -6.98 -7.01 5.42
N GLN A 69 -7.13 -8.32 5.60
CA GLN A 69 -8.43 -8.97 5.77
C GLN A 69 -9.16 -8.50 7.04
N LYS A 70 -8.43 -8.23 8.11
CA LYS A 70 -9.00 -7.77 9.38
C LYS A 70 -9.30 -6.27 9.37
N ILE A 71 -8.39 -5.47 8.82
CA ILE A 71 -8.48 -4.00 8.77
C ILE A 71 -9.42 -3.54 7.65
N GLY A 72 -9.35 -4.16 6.48
CA GLY A 72 -10.01 -3.72 5.24
C GLY A 72 -11.52 -3.95 5.18
N ARG A 73 -12.22 -3.86 6.32
CA ARG A 73 -13.67 -3.97 6.40
C ARG A 73 -14.32 -2.60 6.33
N ILE A 74 -15.52 -2.53 5.77
CA ILE A 74 -16.29 -1.29 5.69
C ILE A 74 -16.90 -1.00 7.08
N PRO A 75 -16.64 0.17 7.68
CA PRO A 75 -17.28 0.54 8.94
C PRO A 75 -18.77 0.87 8.75
N ASN A 76 -19.58 0.51 9.73
CA ASN A 76 -20.99 0.82 9.73
C ASN A 76 -21.24 2.33 9.82
N LEU A 77 -22.10 2.84 8.96
CA LEU A 77 -22.51 4.23 8.99
C LEU A 77 -23.55 4.46 10.09
N LYS A 78 -23.34 5.47 10.91
CA LYS A 78 -24.30 6.00 11.86
C LYS A 78 -24.45 7.49 11.63
N ILE A 79 -25.69 7.96 11.60
CA ILE A 79 -25.99 9.39 11.54
C ILE A 79 -26.72 9.74 12.84
N ASP A 80 -26.02 10.47 13.70
CA ASP A 80 -26.54 10.87 14.98
C ASP A 80 -27.48 12.06 14.83
N ILE A 81 -28.66 11.97 15.47
CA ILE A 81 -29.63 13.04 15.54
C ILE A 81 -29.37 13.75 16.86
N PRO A 82 -29.28 15.10 16.90
CA PRO A 82 -29.18 15.83 18.15
C PRO A 82 -30.38 15.51 19.08
N ASN A 83 -30.07 15.15 20.31
CA ASN A 83 -31.10 14.70 21.30
C ASN A 83 -32.21 15.72 21.56
N ASP A 84 -31.93 17.03 21.38
CA ASP A 84 -32.88 18.11 21.53
C ASP A 84 -33.89 18.24 20.37
N ARG A 85 -33.67 17.47 19.28
CA ARG A 85 -34.48 17.47 18.07
C ARG A 85 -34.97 16.07 17.67
N ASP A 86 -35.32 15.23 18.62
CA ASP A 86 -35.84 13.87 18.35
C ASP A 86 -37.28 13.94 17.80
N SER A 87 -37.42 14.58 16.62
CA SER A 87 -38.65 14.64 15.87
C SER A 87 -38.64 13.60 14.75
N GLU A 88 -39.80 13.08 14.40
CA GLU A 88 -39.98 12.16 13.28
C GLU A 88 -39.34 12.69 11.98
N ARG A 89 -39.42 14.00 11.74
CA ARG A 89 -38.79 14.67 10.60
C ARG A 89 -37.28 14.60 10.63
N SER A 90 -36.65 14.68 11.82
CA SER A 90 -35.21 14.57 11.97
C SER A 90 -34.72 13.13 11.70
N LYS A 91 -35.49 12.13 12.13
CA LYS A 91 -35.23 10.71 11.85
C LYS A 91 -35.29 10.43 10.34
N GLN A 92 -36.35 10.89 9.66
CA GLN A 92 -36.48 10.74 8.21
C GLN A 92 -35.33 11.40 7.44
N LYS A 93 -34.88 12.59 7.89
CA LYS A 93 -33.75 13.28 7.29
C LYS A 93 -32.46 12.48 7.48
N ALA A 94 -32.21 11.93 8.67
CA ALA A 94 -31.03 11.10 8.93
C ALA A 94 -31.04 9.80 8.13
N GLU A 95 -32.18 9.14 7.99
CA GLU A 95 -32.33 7.96 7.13
C GLU A 95 -32.05 8.29 5.67
N LYS A 96 -32.57 9.40 5.16
CA LYS A 96 -32.33 9.84 3.79
C LYS A 96 -30.85 10.13 3.55
N MET A 97 -30.19 10.82 4.47
CA MET A 97 -28.76 11.08 4.42
C MET A 97 -27.94 9.78 4.45
N SER A 98 -28.35 8.80 5.26
CA SER A 98 -27.73 7.47 5.28
C SER A 98 -27.84 6.77 3.92
N ARG A 99 -28.98 6.86 3.24
CA ARG A 99 -29.17 6.29 1.91
C ARG A 99 -28.31 7.00 0.85
N ILE A 100 -28.18 8.33 0.94
CA ILE A 100 -27.31 9.11 0.03
C ILE A 100 -25.85 8.61 0.15
N ILE A 101 -25.33 8.49 1.36
CA ILE A 101 -23.96 8.03 1.58
C ILE A 101 -23.79 6.57 1.16
N SER A 102 -24.76 5.70 1.45
CA SER A 102 -24.71 4.30 1.01
C SER A 102 -24.66 4.19 -0.52
N ALA A 103 -25.39 5.03 -1.25
CA ALA A 103 -25.31 5.07 -2.70
C ALA A 103 -23.97 5.59 -3.21
N TYR A 104 -23.33 6.56 -2.54
CA TYR A 104 -21.98 6.99 -2.87
C TYR A 104 -20.97 5.85 -2.64
N ASP A 105 -21.09 5.12 -1.53
CA ASP A 105 -20.20 3.99 -1.20
C ASP A 105 -20.31 2.87 -2.24
N GLU A 106 -21.52 2.57 -2.71
CA GLU A 106 -21.76 1.59 -3.75
C GLU A 106 -21.21 2.04 -5.11
N ASN A 107 -21.53 3.25 -5.53
CA ASN A 107 -21.09 3.79 -6.83
C ASN A 107 -19.57 3.93 -6.93
N GLN A 108 -18.90 4.23 -5.83
CA GLN A 108 -17.41 4.27 -5.80
C GLN A 108 -16.76 2.90 -5.58
N ARG A 109 -17.55 1.85 -5.33
CA ARG A 109 -17.07 0.50 -5.04
C ARG A 109 -16.17 0.47 -3.80
N LEU A 110 -16.67 1.00 -2.68
CA LEU A 110 -15.95 1.03 -1.42
C LEU A 110 -15.57 -0.39 -0.95
N ASP A 111 -16.37 -1.40 -1.29
CA ASP A 111 -16.12 -2.82 -1.07
C ASP A 111 -14.79 -3.31 -1.68
N ILE A 112 -14.41 -2.76 -2.83
CA ILE A 112 -13.13 -3.08 -3.50
C ILE A 112 -11.99 -2.23 -2.94
N GLN A 113 -12.28 -0.96 -2.60
CA GLN A 113 -11.25 -0.05 -2.10
C GLN A 113 -10.74 -0.43 -0.71
N MET A 114 -11.62 -0.84 0.19
CA MET A 114 -11.27 -1.09 1.60
C MET A 114 -10.22 -2.18 1.80
N PRO A 115 -10.27 -3.35 1.14
CA PRO A 115 -9.18 -4.34 1.22
C PRO A 115 -7.84 -3.79 0.75
N GLN A 116 -7.85 -2.90 -0.27
CA GLN A 116 -6.62 -2.27 -0.75
C GLN A 116 -6.07 -1.26 0.26
N VAL A 117 -6.93 -0.48 0.90
CA VAL A 117 -6.53 0.41 2.01
C VAL A 117 -5.98 -0.41 3.18
N GLY A 118 -6.60 -1.56 3.48
CA GLY A 118 -6.11 -2.50 4.48
C GLY A 118 -4.70 -3.02 4.23
N ARG A 119 -4.24 -3.04 2.96
CA ARG A 119 -2.84 -3.33 2.60
C ARG A 119 -1.95 -2.10 2.68
N TRP A 120 -2.41 -0.98 2.15
CA TRP A 120 -1.59 0.22 2.01
C TRP A 120 -1.33 0.93 3.34
N LEU A 121 -2.33 0.99 4.21
CA LEU A 121 -2.18 1.66 5.49
C LEU A 121 -1.13 0.98 6.40
N PRO A 122 -1.13 -0.36 6.60
CA PRO A 122 -0.02 -1.01 7.30
C PRO A 122 1.27 -1.02 6.50
N GLY A 123 1.20 -1.13 5.16
CA GLY A 123 2.37 -1.19 4.28
C GLY A 123 3.14 0.12 4.24
N TYR A 124 2.45 1.22 3.97
CA TYR A 124 3.09 2.53 3.72
C TYR A 124 2.87 3.57 4.83
N GLY A 125 2.06 3.24 5.84
CA GLY A 125 1.68 4.16 6.90
C GLY A 125 0.57 5.13 6.53
N PHE A 126 0.07 5.14 5.28
CA PHE A 126 -1.03 6.00 4.88
C PHE A 126 -1.78 5.49 3.65
N ALA A 127 -2.98 6.03 3.43
CA ALA A 127 -3.77 5.86 2.22
C ALA A 127 -4.44 7.18 1.87
N VAL A 128 -4.72 7.40 0.58
CA VAL A 128 -5.19 8.69 0.05
C VAL A 128 -6.44 8.49 -0.78
N TRP A 129 -7.47 9.28 -0.47
CA TRP A 129 -8.64 9.47 -1.34
C TRP A 129 -8.65 10.88 -1.89
N VAL A 130 -8.93 11.00 -3.18
CA VAL A 130 -9.17 12.28 -3.84
C VAL A 130 -10.65 12.40 -4.18
N ILE A 131 -11.24 13.56 -3.94
CA ILE A 131 -12.65 13.81 -4.21
C ILE A 131 -12.79 14.42 -5.60
N ARG A 132 -13.60 13.79 -6.45
CA ARG A 132 -13.85 14.21 -7.82
C ARG A 132 -15.30 13.97 -8.21
N GLU A 133 -15.76 14.71 -9.20
CA GLU A 133 -17.04 14.42 -9.85
C GLU A 133 -16.92 13.18 -10.75
N LYS A 134 -17.89 12.30 -10.62
CA LYS A 134 -18.15 11.21 -11.57
C LYS A 134 -19.62 11.16 -11.93
N LYS A 135 -19.94 10.45 -13.01
CA LYS A 135 -21.32 10.15 -13.38
C LYS A 135 -21.61 8.68 -13.10
N ASP A 136 -22.81 8.43 -12.56
CA ASP A 136 -23.30 7.06 -12.38
C ASP A 136 -23.69 6.42 -13.71
N SER A 137 -24.18 5.18 -13.67
CA SER A 137 -24.65 4.44 -14.86
C SER A 137 -25.79 5.16 -15.61
N ASN A 138 -26.52 6.05 -14.95
CA ASN A 138 -27.62 6.83 -15.50
C ASN A 138 -27.18 8.23 -15.97
N GLY A 139 -25.88 8.54 -15.89
CA GLY A 139 -25.33 9.83 -16.25
C GLY A 139 -25.53 10.92 -15.20
N VAL A 140 -26.02 10.58 -14.00
CA VAL A 140 -26.20 11.53 -12.90
C VAL A 140 -24.85 11.80 -12.23
N PRO A 141 -24.43 13.07 -12.12
CA PRO A 141 -23.17 13.41 -11.48
C PRO A 141 -23.24 13.22 -9.97
N TYR A 142 -22.18 12.66 -9.39
CA TYR A 142 -22.02 12.46 -7.96
C TYR A 142 -20.57 12.67 -7.52
N PRO A 143 -20.32 13.07 -6.26
CA PRO A 143 -18.99 13.17 -5.71
C PRO A 143 -18.44 11.77 -5.41
N CYS A 144 -17.35 11.41 -6.05
CA CYS A 144 -16.66 10.13 -5.90
C CYS A 144 -15.36 10.34 -5.15
N ALA A 145 -15.09 9.49 -4.17
CA ALA A 145 -13.79 9.39 -3.52
C ALA A 145 -12.96 8.30 -4.22
N GLU A 146 -11.98 8.71 -5.00
CA GLU A 146 -11.07 7.81 -5.69
C GLU A 146 -9.85 7.50 -4.82
N LEU A 147 -9.60 6.22 -4.63
CA LEU A 147 -8.41 5.75 -3.94
C LEU A 147 -7.17 5.93 -4.84
N ARG A 148 -6.10 6.51 -4.28
CA ARG A 148 -4.81 6.70 -4.94
C ARG A 148 -3.73 5.85 -4.30
N ASP A 149 -2.83 5.31 -5.13
CA ASP A 149 -1.67 4.53 -4.64
C ASP A 149 -0.74 5.46 -3.85
N PRO A 150 -0.56 5.23 -2.54
CA PRO A 150 0.28 6.07 -1.69
C PRO A 150 1.74 6.11 -2.14
N TYR A 151 2.19 5.09 -2.88
CA TYR A 151 3.53 5.08 -3.45
C TYR A 151 3.81 6.30 -4.33
N ASN A 152 2.79 6.75 -5.05
CA ASN A 152 2.88 7.88 -5.98
C ASN A 152 2.41 9.21 -5.37
N CYS A 153 2.12 9.24 -4.06
CA CYS A 153 1.60 10.41 -3.37
C CYS A 153 2.71 11.06 -2.52
N PHE A 154 2.87 12.35 -2.70
CA PHE A 154 3.87 13.19 -2.03
C PHE A 154 3.15 14.29 -1.25
N PRO A 155 2.74 14.03 -0.01
CA PRO A 155 2.05 15.01 0.81
C PRO A 155 3.02 16.10 1.29
N GLY A 156 2.49 17.32 1.46
CA GLY A 156 3.18 18.40 2.16
C GLY A 156 3.32 18.12 3.65
N TYR A 157 3.96 19.01 4.37
CA TYR A 157 4.12 18.87 5.82
C TYR A 157 2.76 18.91 6.55
N PHE A 158 2.59 18.02 7.54
CA PHE A 158 1.41 17.95 8.39
C PHE A 158 1.71 17.21 9.71
N GLY A 159 0.94 17.51 10.74
CA GLY A 159 1.03 16.84 12.04
C GLY A 159 0.10 15.63 12.16
N ALA A 160 0.16 14.95 13.29
CA ALA A 160 -0.64 13.75 13.56
C ALA A 160 -2.15 14.01 13.51
N ASP A 161 -2.59 15.18 13.95
CA ASP A 161 -3.99 15.63 14.05
C ASP A 161 -4.47 16.47 12.85
N GLN A 162 -3.56 16.79 11.91
CA GLN A 162 -3.85 17.69 10.79
C GLN A 162 -3.80 16.95 9.45
N GLN A 163 -4.69 17.33 8.54
CA GLN A 163 -4.58 16.90 7.14
C GLN A 163 -3.54 17.76 6.42
N PRO A 164 -2.78 17.18 5.46
CA PRO A 164 -1.88 17.99 4.64
C PRO A 164 -2.66 19.02 3.84
N LYS A 165 -2.08 20.23 3.69
CA LYS A 165 -2.70 21.31 2.93
C LYS A 165 -2.47 21.21 1.44
N GLU A 166 -1.44 20.48 1.04
CA GLU A 166 -1.07 20.28 -0.37
C GLU A 166 -0.53 18.87 -0.57
N MET A 167 -0.69 18.37 -1.80
CA MET A 167 -0.22 17.04 -2.20
C MET A 167 0.06 17.01 -3.69
N SER A 168 1.18 16.40 -4.07
CA SER A 168 1.48 16.03 -5.45
C SER A 168 1.22 14.52 -5.64
N ILE A 169 0.44 14.17 -6.65
CA ILE A 169 0.18 12.77 -7.05
C ILE A 169 0.71 12.56 -8.45
N VAL A 170 1.75 11.75 -8.59
CA VAL A 170 2.37 11.50 -9.89
C VAL A 170 1.81 10.25 -10.52
N ARG A 171 1.44 10.35 -11.79
CA ARG A 171 0.94 9.23 -12.58
C ARG A 171 1.63 9.17 -13.93
N ARG A 172 1.93 7.95 -14.36
CA ARG A 172 2.35 7.70 -15.74
C ARG A 172 1.12 7.38 -16.58
N VAL A 173 0.89 8.18 -17.61
CA VAL A 173 -0.26 8.03 -18.51
C VAL A 173 0.26 7.78 -19.92
N PRO A 174 -0.31 6.83 -20.69
CA PRO A 174 0.04 6.64 -22.09
C PRO A 174 -0.18 7.91 -22.90
N LYS A 175 0.77 8.28 -23.75
CA LYS A 175 0.70 9.52 -24.57
C LYS A 175 -0.58 9.63 -25.37
N TYR A 176 -1.06 8.53 -25.96
CA TYR A 176 -2.30 8.53 -26.73
C TYR A 176 -3.54 8.88 -25.88
N ALA A 177 -3.60 8.36 -24.64
CA ALA A 177 -4.71 8.66 -23.75
C ALA A 177 -4.66 10.10 -23.26
N LEU A 178 -3.45 10.62 -22.99
CA LEU A 178 -3.25 12.01 -22.64
C LEU A 178 -3.65 12.96 -23.77
N ALA A 179 -3.24 12.67 -24.99
CA ALA A 179 -3.59 13.46 -26.17
C ALA A 179 -5.10 13.40 -26.52
N GLN A 180 -5.80 12.35 -26.10
CA GLN A 180 -7.24 12.25 -26.24
C GLN A 180 -7.99 13.16 -25.23
N VAL A 181 -7.46 13.27 -24.01
CA VAL A 181 -8.05 14.12 -22.95
C VAL A 181 -7.70 15.59 -23.17
N TYR A 182 -6.47 15.88 -23.62
CA TYR A 182 -5.95 17.24 -23.82
C TYR A 182 -5.48 17.42 -25.27
N PRO A 183 -6.40 17.51 -26.23
CA PRO A 183 -6.08 17.60 -27.67
C PRO A 183 -5.29 18.86 -28.04
N GLU A 184 -5.46 19.95 -27.29
CA GLU A 184 -4.72 21.21 -27.46
C GLU A 184 -3.23 21.10 -27.20
N PHE A 185 -2.80 20.15 -26.38
CA PHE A 185 -1.40 19.90 -26.04
C PHE A 185 -0.79 18.72 -26.82
N LYS A 186 -1.47 18.20 -27.84
CA LYS A 186 -1.08 17.00 -28.58
C LYS A 186 0.34 17.08 -29.16
N GLU A 187 0.73 18.20 -29.72
CA GLU A 187 2.06 18.40 -30.30
C GLU A 187 3.15 18.29 -29.24
N GLN A 188 2.94 18.89 -28.07
CA GLN A 188 3.87 18.86 -26.94
C GLN A 188 3.98 17.46 -26.31
N ILE A 189 2.88 16.71 -26.25
CA ILE A 189 2.87 15.33 -25.71
C ILE A 189 3.68 14.39 -26.61
N TYR A 190 3.68 14.60 -27.93
CA TYR A 190 4.41 13.75 -28.86
C TYR A 190 5.78 14.29 -29.23
N ASP A 191 6.16 15.46 -28.74
CA ASP A 191 7.50 16.00 -28.98
C ASP A 191 8.55 15.09 -28.37
N LYS A 192 9.51 14.65 -29.22
CA LYS A 192 10.57 13.71 -28.83
C LYS A 192 11.74 14.38 -28.11
N ASP A 193 11.90 15.70 -28.31
CA ASP A 193 13.03 16.48 -27.83
C ASP A 193 12.81 17.03 -26.41
N MET A 194 11.60 16.92 -25.87
CA MET A 194 11.33 17.23 -24.47
C MET A 194 11.92 16.12 -23.59
N GLY A 195 13.18 16.25 -23.24
CA GLY A 195 13.80 15.46 -22.19
C GLY A 195 12.99 15.59 -20.90
N THR A 196 13.04 14.59 -20.05
CA THR A 196 12.43 14.65 -18.71
C THR A 196 12.90 15.90 -18.00
N GLY A 197 12.14 16.98 -18.05
CA GLY A 197 12.53 18.31 -17.57
C GLY A 197 12.76 18.41 -16.06
N LEU A 198 12.46 17.37 -15.32
CA LEU A 198 12.79 17.21 -13.91
C LEU A 198 13.98 16.24 -13.77
N SER A 199 15.19 16.77 -13.91
CA SER A 199 16.39 16.14 -13.37
C SER A 199 16.36 16.29 -11.85
N ILE A 200 15.62 15.41 -11.17
CA ILE A 200 15.74 15.28 -9.73
C ILE A 200 17.08 14.61 -9.48
N GLY A 201 18.03 15.38 -8.98
CA GLY A 201 19.36 15.07 -8.51
C GLY A 201 19.99 13.79 -9.00
N SER A 202 21.16 13.86 -9.59
CA SER A 202 22.00 12.77 -10.13
C SER A 202 22.55 11.81 -9.05
N GLY A 203 21.72 11.43 -8.11
CA GLY A 203 22.00 10.42 -7.11
C GLY A 203 21.02 9.27 -7.30
N SER A 204 21.49 8.19 -7.94
CA SER A 204 20.92 6.84 -8.02
C SER A 204 19.41 6.73 -7.83
N ALA A 205 18.71 6.38 -8.92
CA ALA A 205 17.29 6.09 -9.01
C ALA A 205 16.39 7.35 -8.95
N SER A 206 16.15 7.93 -10.11
CA SER A 206 14.97 8.79 -10.30
C SER A 206 13.75 7.99 -9.81
N PRO A 207 12.93 8.55 -8.88
CA PRO A 207 11.72 7.87 -8.41
C PRO A 207 10.76 7.50 -9.54
N TYR A 208 11.01 8.00 -10.74
CA TYR A 208 10.23 7.78 -11.95
C TYR A 208 10.81 6.73 -12.90
N THR A 209 12.07 6.29 -12.71
CA THR A 209 12.71 5.29 -13.56
C THR A 209 12.67 3.89 -12.99
N ASP A 210 12.53 3.74 -11.66
CA ASP A 210 12.50 2.44 -11.05
C ASP A 210 11.09 1.85 -11.01
N SER A 211 10.96 0.83 -11.86
CA SER A 211 10.11 -0.33 -11.65
C SER A 211 8.61 -0.14 -11.55
N TYR A 212 7.99 0.70 -12.35
CA TYR A 212 6.73 0.28 -12.93
C TYR A 212 7.01 -0.75 -14.04
N SER A 213 7.69 -1.82 -13.69
CA SER A 213 7.80 -3.02 -14.53
C SER A 213 6.55 -3.91 -14.43
N GLY A 214 5.40 -3.29 -14.19
CA GLY A 214 4.17 -3.88 -14.64
C GLY A 214 4.23 -3.92 -16.17
N SER A 215 3.68 -4.95 -16.80
CA SER A 215 3.70 -5.21 -18.24
C SER A 215 3.32 -4.04 -19.17
N TRP A 216 2.90 -2.92 -18.63
CA TRP A 216 2.58 -1.65 -19.27
C TRP A 216 3.79 -0.74 -19.46
N ALA A 217 4.78 -0.78 -18.56
CA ALA A 217 5.93 0.11 -18.58
C ALA A 217 7.02 -0.38 -19.53
N ASN A 218 6.99 -1.66 -19.87
CA ASN A 218 7.98 -2.27 -20.79
C ASN A 218 7.69 -2.07 -22.26
N SER A 219 6.55 -1.49 -22.62
CA SER A 219 6.30 -1.08 -24.00
C SER A 219 6.95 0.27 -24.32
N ASN A 220 8.25 0.25 -24.53
CA ASN A 220 9.03 1.29 -25.24
C ASN A 220 8.85 2.76 -24.80
N GLY A 221 8.78 3.06 -23.50
CA GLY A 221 8.81 4.46 -23.03
C GLY A 221 7.63 5.34 -23.48
N GLN A 222 6.51 4.77 -23.86
CA GLN A 222 5.35 5.50 -24.42
C GLN A 222 4.44 6.19 -23.40
N GLY A 223 4.80 6.22 -22.12
CA GLY A 223 4.00 6.89 -21.08
C GLY A 223 4.65 8.19 -20.64
N ASP A 224 3.84 9.22 -20.49
CA ASP A 224 4.26 10.52 -19.97
C ASP A 224 3.89 10.69 -18.50
N LEU A 225 4.64 11.54 -17.79
CA LEU A 225 4.43 11.79 -16.36
C LEU A 225 3.58 13.03 -16.15
N ILE A 226 2.51 12.87 -15.40
CA ILE A 226 1.64 13.93 -14.96
C ILE A 226 1.66 13.99 -13.45
N SER A 227 1.78 15.20 -12.90
CA SER A 227 1.51 15.48 -11.51
C SER A 227 0.13 16.14 -11.37
N GLU A 228 -0.74 15.52 -10.57
CA GLU A 228 -1.94 16.15 -10.06
C GLU A 228 -1.58 16.82 -8.74
N PHE A 229 -1.48 18.13 -8.73
CA PHE A 229 -1.18 18.90 -7.53
C PHE A 229 -2.46 19.46 -6.94
N TYR A 230 -2.73 19.08 -5.69
CA TYR A 230 -3.90 19.47 -4.92
C TYR A 230 -3.52 20.49 -3.87
N ASN A 231 -4.28 21.58 -3.79
CA ASN A 231 -4.21 22.58 -2.73
C ASN A 231 -5.61 23.12 -2.38
N GLU A 232 -5.68 24.13 -1.53
CA GLU A 232 -6.94 24.80 -1.16
C GLU A 232 -7.62 25.51 -2.34
N GLU A 233 -6.85 26.01 -3.32
CA GLU A 233 -7.38 26.71 -4.49
C GLU A 233 -8.03 25.76 -5.50
N GLY A 234 -7.42 24.57 -5.69
CA GLY A 234 -7.89 23.61 -6.69
C GLY A 234 -6.91 22.49 -6.96
N THR A 235 -7.14 21.82 -8.07
CA THR A 235 -6.31 20.76 -8.60
C THR A 235 -5.65 21.23 -9.89
N TYR A 236 -4.33 21.26 -9.92
CA TYR A 236 -3.54 21.56 -11.12
C TYR A 236 -3.10 20.25 -11.76
N VAL A 237 -3.35 20.09 -13.04
CA VAL A 237 -2.82 18.98 -13.86
C VAL A 237 -1.56 19.48 -14.55
N PHE A 238 -0.41 19.05 -14.04
CA PHE A 238 0.90 19.52 -14.50
C PHE A 238 1.61 18.43 -15.29
N HIS A 239 2.02 18.74 -16.50
CA HIS A 239 2.79 17.86 -17.35
C HIS A 239 4.28 18.00 -17.03
N MET A 240 4.87 16.98 -16.43
CA MET A 240 6.22 17.05 -15.87
C MET A 240 7.31 17.19 -16.93
N SER A 241 7.10 16.64 -18.13
CA SER A 241 8.10 16.68 -19.22
C SER A 241 8.17 18.07 -19.90
N SER A 242 7.02 18.74 -20.09
CA SER A 242 6.99 20.08 -20.72
C SER A 242 7.03 21.24 -19.73
N GLY A 243 6.82 20.98 -18.43
CA GLY A 243 6.75 22.03 -17.42
C GLY A 243 5.49 22.92 -17.56
N GLN A 244 4.42 22.40 -18.13
CA GLN A 244 3.20 23.18 -18.40
C GLN A 244 2.00 22.68 -17.59
N ILE A 245 1.10 23.60 -17.27
CA ILE A 245 -0.20 23.29 -16.67
C ILE A 245 -1.17 22.96 -17.82
N PHE A 246 -1.68 21.73 -17.83
CA PHE A 246 -2.66 21.28 -18.82
C PHE A 246 -4.08 21.63 -18.41
N ASP A 247 -4.39 21.65 -17.12
CA ASP A 247 -5.73 21.93 -16.63
C ASP A 247 -5.69 22.48 -15.21
N PHE A 248 -6.71 23.24 -14.86
CA PHE A 248 -6.95 23.72 -13.50
C PHE A 248 -8.42 23.55 -13.14
N ILE A 249 -8.66 22.73 -12.14
CA ILE A 249 -10.01 22.46 -11.61
C ILE A 249 -10.13 23.17 -10.26
N PRO A 250 -10.97 24.24 -10.18
CA PRO A 250 -11.14 24.97 -8.93
C PRO A 250 -11.75 24.06 -7.86
N ASN A 251 -11.32 24.25 -6.61
CA ASN A 251 -11.83 23.51 -5.48
C ASN A 251 -13.14 24.12 -4.97
N PRO A 252 -14.27 23.40 -5.00
CA PRO A 252 -15.52 23.93 -4.46
C PRO A 252 -15.62 23.83 -2.93
N LEU A 253 -14.73 23.06 -2.28
CA LEU A 253 -14.81 22.78 -0.85
C LEU A 253 -14.26 23.95 -0.03
N SER A 254 -14.99 24.34 0.99
CA SER A 254 -14.55 25.32 1.99
C SER A 254 -13.76 24.65 3.13
N SER A 255 -13.90 23.33 3.28
CA SER A 255 -13.26 22.53 4.33
C SER A 255 -11.79 22.16 4.06
N GLY A 256 -11.20 22.67 2.99
CA GLY A 256 -9.81 22.44 2.59
C GLY A 256 -9.67 21.70 1.25
N PRO A 257 -8.48 21.19 0.92
CA PRO A 257 -8.22 20.59 -0.39
C PRO A 257 -9.08 19.35 -0.65
N ALA A 258 -9.31 19.03 -1.93
CA ALA A 258 -10.19 17.95 -2.38
C ALA A 258 -9.55 16.54 -2.23
N PHE A 259 -8.94 16.28 -1.09
CA PHE A 259 -8.42 14.96 -0.74
C PHE A 259 -8.48 14.71 0.76
N VAL A 260 -8.34 13.44 1.16
CA VAL A 260 -8.26 12.98 2.55
C VAL A 260 -7.16 11.93 2.67
N VAL A 261 -6.38 12.00 3.73
CA VAL A 261 -5.32 11.05 4.05
C VAL A 261 -5.66 10.30 5.32
N ALA A 262 -5.84 8.97 5.22
CA ALA A 262 -5.75 8.08 6.37
C ALA A 262 -4.27 7.89 6.69
N LYS A 263 -3.86 8.13 7.92
CA LYS A 263 -2.44 8.18 8.27
C LYS A 263 -2.16 7.56 9.62
N LYS A 264 -1.08 6.79 9.67
CA LYS A 264 -0.47 6.31 10.91
C LYS A 264 0.80 7.11 11.17
N PHE A 265 0.77 7.88 12.24
CA PHE A 265 1.89 8.71 12.68
C PHE A 265 2.60 8.06 13.85
N SER A 266 3.93 8.04 13.81
CA SER A 266 4.78 7.62 14.92
C SER A 266 6.01 8.52 14.93
N PHE A 267 6.27 9.18 16.06
CA PHE A 267 7.41 10.10 16.22
C PHE A 267 7.54 11.14 15.07
N ASP A 268 6.44 11.85 14.79
CA ASP A 268 6.34 12.87 13.75
C ASP A 268 6.61 12.43 12.31
N GLN A 269 6.54 11.12 12.06
CA GLN A 269 6.71 10.54 10.73
C GLN A 269 5.58 9.58 10.38
N LEU A 270 5.25 9.52 9.09
CA LEU A 270 4.41 8.45 8.55
C LEU A 270 5.17 7.14 8.63
N GLN A 271 4.64 6.19 9.38
CA GLN A 271 5.30 4.91 9.60
C GLN A 271 4.36 3.75 9.36
N GLY A 272 4.75 2.88 8.43
CA GLY A 272 4.11 1.59 8.22
C GLY A 272 4.51 0.57 9.29
N GLN A 273 3.79 -0.53 9.37
CA GLN A 273 4.07 -1.64 10.30
C GLN A 273 5.40 -2.31 9.99
N TYR A 274 5.82 -2.29 8.74
CA TYR A 274 6.95 -3.05 8.23
C TYR A 274 8.26 -2.26 8.15
N ASP A 275 8.23 -0.95 8.35
CA ASP A 275 9.42 -0.09 8.23
C ASP A 275 10.55 -0.53 9.16
N GLN A 276 10.21 -0.99 10.36
CA GLN A 276 11.19 -1.41 11.36
C GLN A 276 11.70 -2.82 11.14
N ILE A 277 11.00 -3.68 10.39
CA ILE A 277 11.37 -5.09 10.22
C ILE A 277 12.00 -5.41 8.86
N ILE A 278 12.14 -4.44 7.97
CA ILE A 278 12.84 -4.62 6.68
C ILE A 278 14.24 -5.18 6.90
N GLY A 279 14.96 -4.67 7.90
CA GLY A 279 16.30 -5.14 8.25
C GLY A 279 16.35 -6.63 8.67
N LEU A 280 15.31 -7.08 9.39
CA LEU A 280 15.19 -8.49 9.77
C LEU A 280 14.90 -9.39 8.56
N MET A 281 14.10 -8.89 7.60
CA MET A 281 13.83 -9.62 6.35
C MET A 281 15.10 -9.75 5.50
N ALA A 282 15.91 -8.70 5.43
CA ALA A 282 17.22 -8.75 4.77
C ALA A 282 18.17 -9.74 5.46
N ALA A 283 18.22 -9.74 6.79
CA ALA A 283 19.02 -10.68 7.56
C ALA A 283 18.58 -12.14 7.34
N MET A 284 17.27 -12.40 7.33
CA MET A 284 16.72 -13.73 7.04
C MET A 284 17.10 -14.18 5.62
N ALA A 285 16.95 -13.33 4.62
CA ALA A 285 17.32 -13.63 3.25
C ALA A 285 18.82 -13.98 3.15
N LYS A 286 19.68 -13.19 3.79
CA LYS A 286 21.12 -13.43 3.82
C LYS A 286 21.48 -14.77 4.48
N ILE A 287 20.91 -15.07 5.63
CA ILE A 287 21.19 -16.32 6.35
C ILE A 287 20.73 -17.52 5.51
N ASN A 288 19.54 -17.45 4.89
CA ASN A 288 19.04 -18.53 4.04
C ASN A 288 19.95 -18.78 2.84
N VAL A 289 20.40 -17.72 2.13
CA VAL A 289 21.35 -17.87 1.03
C VAL A 289 22.66 -18.49 1.51
N MET A 290 23.22 -18.00 2.62
CA MET A 290 24.46 -18.54 3.16
C MET A 290 24.32 -20.00 3.61
N SER A 291 23.15 -20.39 4.14
CA SER A 291 22.88 -21.78 4.53
C SER A 291 22.83 -22.72 3.32
N ILE A 292 22.27 -22.26 2.20
CA ILE A 292 22.24 -23.03 0.94
C ILE A 292 23.67 -23.21 0.41
N ILE A 293 24.47 -22.14 0.37
CA ILE A 293 25.87 -22.21 -0.06
C ILE A 293 26.66 -23.20 0.82
N ALA A 294 26.50 -23.07 2.15
CA ALA A 294 27.18 -23.96 3.08
C ALA A 294 26.74 -25.43 2.94
N MET A 295 25.45 -25.67 2.61
CA MET A 295 24.97 -27.02 2.30
C MET A 295 25.53 -27.54 0.97
N GLU A 296 25.61 -26.70 -0.07
CA GLU A 296 26.24 -27.06 -1.34
C GLU A 296 27.72 -27.39 -1.16
N ASP A 297 28.46 -26.57 -0.43
CA ASP A 297 29.87 -26.81 -0.12
C ASP A 297 30.06 -28.08 0.71
N ALA A 298 29.14 -28.41 1.60
CA ALA A 298 29.17 -29.66 2.37
C ALA A 298 28.93 -30.90 1.49
N VAL A 299 28.07 -30.79 0.48
CA VAL A 299 27.77 -31.87 -0.50
C VAL A 299 28.87 -31.98 -1.56
N PHE A 300 29.32 -30.84 -2.08
CA PHE A 300 30.33 -30.75 -3.13
C PHE A 300 31.70 -30.30 -2.58
N THR A 301 32.13 -30.95 -1.51
CA THR A 301 33.41 -30.62 -0.87
C THR A 301 34.55 -30.54 -1.84
N GLU A 302 35.43 -29.56 -1.66
CA GLU A 302 36.67 -29.46 -2.42
C GLU A 302 37.46 -30.73 -2.31
N THR A 303 38.04 -31.14 -3.42
CA THR A 303 38.93 -32.31 -3.43
C THR A 303 40.35 -31.83 -3.62
N ASN A 304 41.15 -31.92 -2.60
CA ASN A 304 42.54 -31.56 -2.62
C ASN A 304 43.35 -32.79 -3.03
N ILE A 305 44.07 -32.66 -4.13
CA ILE A 305 44.92 -33.73 -4.66
C ILE A 305 46.37 -33.27 -4.55
N SER A 306 47.12 -34.04 -3.79
CA SER A 306 48.60 -33.87 -3.65
C SER A 306 49.28 -35.02 -4.37
N GLY A 307 49.87 -34.75 -5.58
CA GLY A 307 50.50 -35.75 -6.40
C GLY A 307 50.06 -35.63 -7.88
N GLU A 308 50.46 -36.60 -8.68
CA GLU A 308 50.15 -36.64 -10.12
C GLU A 308 48.91 -37.47 -10.42
N LEU A 309 48.11 -37.00 -11.41
CA LEU A 309 46.95 -37.71 -11.96
C LEU A 309 47.33 -38.40 -13.25
N GLU A 310 47.22 -39.72 -13.32
CA GLU A 310 47.45 -40.47 -14.57
C GLU A 310 46.48 -40.08 -15.69
N SER A 311 45.25 -39.62 -15.33
CA SER A 311 44.23 -39.21 -16.28
C SER A 311 44.28 -37.72 -16.68
N GLY A 312 45.23 -36.94 -16.18
CA GLY A 312 45.40 -35.52 -16.45
C GLY A 312 44.31 -34.61 -15.88
N GLN A 313 43.14 -35.11 -15.59
CA GLN A 313 42.04 -34.35 -14.97
C GLN A 313 41.27 -35.21 -13.98
N TYR A 314 40.99 -34.64 -12.80
CA TYR A 314 40.13 -35.25 -11.79
C TYR A 314 38.65 -35.04 -12.13
N ARG A 315 37.91 -36.15 -12.30
CA ARG A 315 36.47 -36.09 -12.59
C ARG A 315 35.69 -36.14 -11.28
N LYS A 316 34.83 -35.14 -11.07
CA LYS A 316 33.85 -35.12 -9.95
C LYS A 316 32.51 -35.67 -10.45
N GLY A 317 31.82 -36.41 -9.61
CA GLY A 317 30.45 -36.86 -9.87
C GLY A 317 30.13 -38.27 -9.34
N ARG A 318 28.87 -38.64 -9.34
CA ARG A 318 28.42 -40.02 -9.06
C ARG A 318 29.02 -40.95 -10.12
N PHE A 319 29.66 -42.02 -9.69
CA PHE A 319 30.32 -43.01 -10.58
C PHE A 319 31.55 -42.50 -11.32
N ALA A 320 32.13 -41.34 -10.97
CA ALA A 320 33.38 -40.91 -11.58
C ALA A 320 34.51 -41.81 -11.08
N VAL A 321 35.26 -42.38 -12.03
CA VAL A 321 36.47 -43.19 -11.76
C VAL A 321 37.67 -42.32 -12.11
N ASN A 322 38.61 -42.16 -11.17
CA ASN A 322 39.85 -41.45 -11.35
C ASN A 322 41.03 -42.41 -11.09
N TYR A 323 41.97 -42.39 -12.02
CA TYR A 323 43.21 -43.16 -11.89
C TYR A 323 44.28 -42.24 -11.34
N LEU A 324 44.88 -42.68 -10.20
CA LEU A 324 45.86 -41.93 -9.43
C LEU A 324 47.21 -42.61 -9.49
N ALA A 325 48.29 -41.83 -9.68
CA ALA A 325 49.64 -42.35 -9.62
C ALA A 325 50.00 -42.85 -8.21
N PRO A 326 50.90 -43.84 -8.05
CA PRO A 326 51.32 -44.30 -6.74
C PRO A 326 51.88 -43.16 -5.89
N GLY A 327 51.36 -43.00 -4.66
CA GLY A 327 51.76 -41.91 -3.75
C GLY A 327 50.89 -40.67 -3.77
N THR A 328 49.90 -40.58 -4.69
CA THR A 328 48.95 -39.47 -4.71
C THR A 328 47.95 -39.56 -3.56
N GLN A 329 47.86 -38.50 -2.81
CA GLN A 329 46.89 -38.39 -1.71
C GLN A 329 45.71 -37.53 -2.14
N VAL A 330 44.49 -38.04 -1.91
CA VAL A 330 43.24 -37.31 -2.13
C VAL A 330 42.60 -37.06 -0.77
N SER A 331 42.50 -35.81 -0.38
CA SER A 331 41.83 -35.41 0.83
C SER A 331 40.56 -34.59 0.48
N LYS A 332 39.47 -34.91 1.18
CA LYS A 332 38.25 -34.13 1.16
C LYS A 332 38.09 -33.52 2.54
N PRO A 333 38.29 -32.20 2.70
CA PRO A 333 38.04 -31.57 3.98
C PRO A 333 36.54 -31.76 4.33
N ALA A 334 36.25 -32.19 5.53
CA ALA A 334 34.88 -32.29 6.02
C ALA A 334 34.34 -30.86 6.22
N SER A 335 33.37 -30.45 5.42
CA SER A 335 32.66 -29.23 5.65
C SER A 335 31.42 -29.55 6.50
N ASN A 336 31.39 -29.06 7.71
CA ASN A 336 30.25 -29.19 8.60
C ASN A 336 29.43 -27.88 8.55
N VAL A 337 28.16 -27.97 8.23
CA VAL A 337 27.25 -26.82 8.35
C VAL A 337 27.01 -26.57 9.83
N PRO A 338 27.35 -25.38 10.38
CA PRO A 338 27.17 -25.12 11.81
C PRO A 338 25.66 -25.16 12.16
N TYR A 339 25.29 -25.98 13.13
CA TYR A 339 23.90 -26.11 13.60
C TYR A 339 23.29 -24.75 14.06
N GLN A 340 24.17 -23.84 14.53
CA GLN A 340 23.79 -22.49 14.93
C GLN A 340 23.08 -21.67 13.79
N ILE A 341 23.35 -21.98 12.51
CA ILE A 341 22.70 -21.29 11.39
C ILE A 341 21.20 -21.57 11.44
N PHE A 342 20.78 -22.80 11.65
CA PHE A 342 19.35 -23.16 11.72
C PHE A 342 18.66 -22.51 12.91
N GLN A 343 19.33 -22.46 14.08
CA GLN A 343 18.81 -21.77 15.25
C GLN A 343 18.63 -20.25 15.00
N GLN A 344 19.54 -19.64 14.24
CA GLN A 344 19.41 -18.22 13.88
C GLN A 344 18.27 -17.99 12.90
N ILE A 345 18.04 -18.88 11.94
CA ILE A 345 16.89 -18.82 11.04
C ILE A 345 15.59 -18.82 11.85
N ASP A 346 15.42 -19.78 12.75
CA ASP A 346 14.22 -19.89 13.60
C ASP A 346 14.03 -18.64 14.48
N ARG A 347 15.11 -18.08 15.01
CA ARG A 347 15.06 -16.87 15.83
C ARG A 347 14.60 -15.66 15.01
N VAL A 348 15.19 -15.44 13.84
CA VAL A 348 14.86 -14.31 12.97
C VAL A 348 13.43 -14.47 12.44
N GLU A 349 13.02 -15.68 12.10
CA GLU A 349 11.66 -15.97 11.68
C GLU A 349 10.63 -15.63 12.76
N ARG A 350 10.88 -16.03 14.02
CA ARG A 350 10.01 -15.65 15.15
C ARG A 350 9.93 -14.12 15.31
N GLN A 351 11.05 -13.41 15.20
CA GLN A 351 11.08 -11.96 15.30
C GLN A 351 10.29 -11.30 14.16
N LEU A 352 10.40 -11.82 12.93
CA LEU A 352 9.61 -11.35 11.79
C LEU A 352 8.11 -11.60 11.98
N ARG A 353 7.74 -12.76 12.51
CA ARG A 353 6.33 -13.09 12.79
C ARG A 353 5.73 -12.13 13.82
N VAL A 354 6.46 -11.86 14.90
CA VAL A 354 6.02 -10.91 15.94
C VAL A 354 5.93 -9.49 15.39
N GLY A 355 6.97 -9.00 14.69
CA GLY A 355 7.00 -7.65 14.12
C GLY A 355 6.02 -7.45 12.96
N GLY A 356 5.75 -8.48 12.18
CA GLY A 356 4.78 -8.47 11.08
C GLY A 356 3.32 -8.65 11.50
N ALA A 357 3.05 -8.74 12.82
CA ALA A 357 1.73 -9.04 13.37
C ALA A 357 1.11 -10.33 12.77
N TYR A 358 1.96 -11.31 12.54
CA TYR A 358 1.51 -12.62 12.10
C TYR A 358 0.75 -13.32 13.24
N PRO A 359 -0.45 -13.85 13.01
CA PRO A 359 -1.17 -14.54 14.07
C PRO A 359 -0.39 -15.80 14.48
N VAL A 360 0.04 -15.83 15.74
CA VAL A 360 0.74 -16.98 16.31
C VAL A 360 -0.14 -18.25 16.30
N THR A 361 -1.45 -18.07 16.20
CA THR A 361 -2.45 -19.14 16.15
C THR A 361 -2.45 -19.93 14.84
N ASP A 362 -1.92 -19.38 13.74
CA ASP A 362 -1.84 -20.08 12.45
C ASP A 362 -0.61 -20.98 12.31
N ASP A 363 0.28 -20.94 13.32
CA ASP A 363 1.46 -21.77 13.32
C ASP A 363 1.13 -23.15 13.92
N SER A 364 0.89 -24.12 13.06
CA SER A 364 0.68 -25.53 13.47
C SER A 364 1.86 -26.13 14.21
N GLN A 365 3.01 -25.45 14.21
CA GLN A 365 4.23 -25.81 14.95
C GLN A 365 4.39 -25.01 16.24
N SER A 366 3.56 -24.01 16.49
CA SER A 366 3.57 -23.32 17.78
C SER A 366 3.18 -24.36 18.86
N PRO A 367 3.92 -24.48 19.95
CA PRO A 367 3.55 -25.40 21.03
C PRO A 367 2.31 -24.88 21.77
N LEU A 368 1.19 -24.77 21.07
CA LEU A 368 -0.12 -24.41 21.62
C LEU A 368 -0.55 -25.39 22.74
N SER A 369 0.10 -26.58 22.79
CA SER A 369 -0.09 -27.52 23.89
C SER A 369 0.31 -26.96 25.25
N PHE A 370 1.11 -25.88 25.29
CA PHE A 370 1.50 -25.19 26.52
C PHE A 370 0.84 -23.81 26.69
N ALA A 371 0.14 -23.30 25.67
CA ALA A 371 -0.58 -22.06 25.81
C ALA A 371 -1.85 -22.31 26.62
N THR A 372 -1.87 -21.84 27.85
CA THR A 372 -3.10 -21.79 28.64
C THR A 372 -4.11 -20.86 27.94
N GLY A 373 -5.40 -21.11 28.11
CA GLY A 373 -6.47 -20.26 27.55
C GLY A 373 -6.23 -18.76 27.79
N ARG A 374 -5.65 -18.38 28.93
CA ARG A 374 -5.22 -17.01 29.23
C ARG A 374 -4.13 -16.48 28.31
N GLY A 375 -3.13 -17.28 27.93
CA GLY A 375 -2.08 -16.85 27.02
C GLY A 375 -2.61 -16.58 25.60
N LEU A 376 -3.60 -17.35 25.15
CA LEU A 376 -4.31 -17.12 23.90
C LEU A 376 -5.20 -15.88 23.96
N GLU A 377 -5.87 -15.63 25.09
CA GLU A 377 -6.64 -14.41 25.31
C GLU A 377 -5.77 -13.16 25.31
N GLU A 378 -4.59 -13.19 25.96
CA GLU A 378 -3.65 -12.05 25.97
C GLU A 378 -3.07 -11.76 24.58
N LEU A 379 -2.71 -12.79 23.81
CA LEU A 379 -2.28 -12.64 22.43
C LEU A 379 -3.40 -12.08 21.53
N GLY A 380 -4.61 -12.60 21.70
CA GLY A 380 -5.79 -12.08 21.00
C GLY A 380 -6.10 -10.63 21.37
N ALA A 381 -5.93 -10.27 22.63
CA ALA A 381 -6.15 -8.91 23.12
C ALA A 381 -5.10 -7.93 22.56
N SER A 382 -3.82 -8.31 22.49
CA SER A 382 -2.77 -7.45 21.94
C SER A 382 -2.95 -7.19 20.44
N MET A 383 -3.32 -8.20 19.67
CA MET A 383 -3.68 -8.02 18.26
C MET A 383 -4.93 -7.16 18.08
N SER A 384 -5.92 -7.31 18.95
CA SER A 384 -7.15 -6.51 18.94
C SER A 384 -6.86 -5.03 19.15
N LEU A 385 -5.90 -4.68 20.02
CA LEU A 385 -5.49 -3.28 20.25
C LEU A 385 -4.85 -2.64 18.99
N MET A 386 -3.97 -3.35 18.31
CA MET A 386 -3.35 -2.85 17.09
C MET A 386 -4.37 -2.68 15.97
N ILE A 387 -5.26 -3.65 15.77
CA ILE A 387 -6.33 -3.56 14.77
C ILE A 387 -7.26 -2.38 15.09
N ARG A 388 -7.53 -2.13 16.36
CA ARG A 388 -8.37 -1.01 16.82
C ARG A 388 -7.78 0.34 16.44
N GLU A 389 -6.46 0.52 16.52
CA GLU A 389 -5.79 1.73 16.06
C GLU A 389 -6.06 1.97 14.57
N TYR A 390 -5.83 0.95 13.72
CA TYR A 390 -6.11 1.04 12.29
C TYR A 390 -7.59 1.32 11.99
N HIS A 391 -8.50 0.66 12.71
CA HIS A 391 -9.94 0.90 12.55
C HIS A 391 -10.32 2.35 12.91
N THR A 392 -9.70 2.92 13.94
CA THR A 392 -9.94 4.32 14.33
C THR A 392 -9.45 5.28 13.23
N ILE A 393 -8.25 5.06 12.70
CA ILE A 393 -7.68 5.86 11.62
C ILE A 393 -8.55 5.79 10.35
N MET A 394 -9.01 4.60 10.00
CA MET A 394 -9.84 4.39 8.81
C MET A 394 -11.24 4.97 8.99
N ALA A 395 -11.85 4.82 10.16
CA ALA A 395 -13.15 5.42 10.45
C ALA A 395 -13.10 6.94 10.32
N ASP A 396 -12.10 7.59 10.93
CA ASP A 396 -11.88 9.03 10.84
C ASP A 396 -11.68 9.49 9.40
N ALA A 397 -10.83 8.81 8.63
CA ALA A 397 -10.59 9.17 7.23
C ALA A 397 -11.85 9.03 6.35
N ILE A 398 -12.66 7.98 6.57
CA ILE A 398 -13.91 7.81 5.83
C ILE A 398 -14.94 8.87 6.25
N GLU A 399 -15.03 9.22 7.55
CA GLU A 399 -15.89 10.30 8.04
C GLU A 399 -15.53 11.64 7.37
N GLN A 400 -14.24 11.97 7.28
CA GLN A 400 -13.78 13.17 6.58
C GLN A 400 -14.08 13.10 5.07
N THR A 401 -13.96 11.93 4.47
CA THR A 401 -14.31 11.69 3.07
C THR A 401 -15.81 11.87 2.84
N ASP A 402 -16.64 11.34 3.73
CA ASP A 402 -18.09 11.51 3.69
C ASP A 402 -18.46 13.00 3.80
N ALA A 403 -17.86 13.72 4.75
CA ALA A 403 -18.10 15.14 4.93
C ALA A 403 -17.78 15.94 3.67
N LYS A 404 -16.62 15.71 3.06
CA LYS A 404 -16.23 16.40 1.82
C LYS A 404 -17.13 16.03 0.63
N ARG A 405 -17.57 14.78 0.51
CA ARG A 405 -18.53 14.37 -0.53
C ARG A 405 -19.87 15.06 -0.38
N LEU A 406 -20.38 15.12 0.85
CA LEU A 406 -21.65 15.81 1.12
C LEU A 406 -21.54 17.32 0.87
N GLU A 407 -20.44 17.94 1.28
CA GLU A 407 -20.17 19.35 1.02
C GLU A 407 -20.07 19.62 -0.49
N TRP A 408 -19.32 18.81 -1.23
CA TRP A 408 -19.21 18.90 -2.69
C TRP A 408 -20.57 18.84 -3.36
N ASP A 409 -21.38 17.85 -2.99
CA ASP A 409 -22.70 17.66 -3.58
C ASP A 409 -23.66 18.83 -3.27
N SER A 410 -23.63 19.33 -2.05
CA SER A 410 -24.45 20.47 -1.62
C SER A 410 -24.08 21.75 -2.37
N ILE A 411 -22.78 22.01 -2.61
CA ILE A 411 -22.31 23.22 -3.28
C ILE A 411 -22.53 23.15 -4.78
N MET A 412 -22.13 22.04 -5.41
CA MET A 412 -22.13 21.93 -6.87
C MET A 412 -23.52 21.69 -7.47
N TYR A 413 -24.41 21.05 -6.71
CA TYR A 413 -25.72 20.62 -7.21
C TYR A 413 -26.90 21.08 -6.37
N GLY A 414 -26.68 22.00 -5.43
CA GLY A 414 -27.75 22.61 -4.64
C GLY A 414 -28.86 23.17 -5.54
N GLY A 415 -30.12 22.94 -5.17
CA GLY A 415 -31.29 23.36 -5.93
C GLY A 415 -31.56 22.57 -7.22
N LYS A 416 -30.78 21.53 -7.53
CA LYS A 416 -30.97 20.63 -8.68
C LYS A 416 -31.34 19.24 -8.20
N PRO A 417 -32.64 18.87 -8.16
CA PRO A 417 -33.04 17.54 -7.72
C PRO A 417 -32.41 16.45 -8.59
N LYS A 418 -31.83 15.45 -7.91
CA LYS A 418 -31.22 14.28 -8.54
C LYS A 418 -31.99 13.02 -8.19
N GLN A 419 -31.91 12.02 -9.03
CA GLN A 419 -32.36 10.66 -8.70
C GLN A 419 -31.16 9.86 -8.28
N LEU A 420 -31.25 9.31 -7.07
CA LEU A 420 -30.23 8.45 -6.47
C LEU A 420 -30.80 7.06 -6.31
N SER A 421 -30.07 6.06 -6.73
CA SER A 421 -30.43 4.66 -6.53
C SER A 421 -29.25 3.91 -5.91
N GLY A 422 -29.52 2.91 -5.09
CA GLY A 422 -28.52 2.10 -4.44
C GLY A 422 -29.14 1.08 -3.50
N TYR A 423 -28.30 0.44 -2.67
CA TYR A 423 -28.73 -0.50 -1.64
C TYR A 423 -28.40 0.05 -0.25
N ALA A 424 -29.38 0.07 0.63
CA ALA A 424 -29.18 0.33 2.04
C ALA A 424 -29.81 -0.80 2.85
N ASN A 425 -29.05 -1.39 3.78
CA ASN A 425 -29.51 -2.55 4.58
C ASN A 425 -30.07 -3.68 3.73
N ASN A 426 -29.39 -4.03 2.61
CA ASN A 426 -29.80 -5.04 1.63
C ASN A 426 -31.13 -4.78 0.93
N LYS A 427 -31.67 -3.55 1.00
CA LYS A 427 -32.87 -3.14 0.29
C LYS A 427 -32.53 -2.13 -0.80
N PHE A 428 -33.00 -2.39 -2.02
CA PHE A 428 -32.89 -1.43 -3.10
C PHE A 428 -33.76 -0.20 -2.80
N PHE A 429 -33.22 0.97 -3.07
CA PHE A 429 -33.94 2.23 -3.02
C PHE A 429 -33.69 3.05 -4.28
N SER A 430 -34.67 3.86 -4.66
CA SER A 430 -34.52 4.85 -5.72
C SER A 430 -35.34 6.07 -5.31
N GLU A 431 -34.68 7.15 -4.97
CA GLU A 431 -35.30 8.35 -4.42
C GLU A 431 -34.80 9.61 -5.14
N LYS A 432 -35.71 10.60 -5.23
CA LYS A 432 -35.30 11.95 -5.62
C LYS A 432 -34.86 12.72 -4.38
N TYR A 433 -33.73 13.39 -4.48
CA TYR A 433 -33.23 14.24 -3.42
C TYR A 433 -32.70 15.57 -3.99
N ASP A 434 -32.78 16.60 -3.17
CA ASP A 434 -32.18 17.91 -3.45
C ASP A 434 -30.98 18.06 -2.49
N PRO A 435 -29.75 18.12 -3.02
CA PRO A 435 -28.56 18.17 -2.16
C PRO A 435 -28.58 19.31 -1.14
N GLU A 436 -29.06 20.50 -1.52
CA GLU A 436 -29.11 21.64 -0.61
C GLU A 436 -30.13 21.43 0.55
N LYS A 437 -31.32 20.90 0.24
CA LYS A 437 -32.39 20.74 1.23
C LYS A 437 -32.21 19.51 2.10
N ASP A 438 -31.79 18.40 1.50
CA ASP A 438 -31.74 17.11 2.15
C ASP A 438 -30.44 16.91 2.95
N ILE A 439 -29.30 17.41 2.46
CA ILE A 439 -28.02 17.43 3.16
C ILE A 439 -27.98 18.67 4.07
N GLY A 440 -28.27 19.86 3.51
CA GLY A 440 -28.11 21.14 4.21
C GLY A 440 -26.63 21.40 4.54
N PHE A 441 -26.38 22.04 5.67
CA PHE A 441 -25.03 22.36 6.12
C PHE A 441 -24.48 21.36 7.16
N ASN A 442 -25.13 20.22 7.38
CA ASN A 442 -24.68 19.22 8.32
C ASN A 442 -23.99 18.08 7.56
N TYR A 443 -22.67 18.12 7.49
CA TYR A 443 -21.86 17.12 6.80
C TYR A 443 -21.30 16.05 7.74
N LYS A 444 -21.70 16.05 9.04
CA LYS A 444 -21.14 15.13 10.01
C LYS A 444 -21.78 13.75 9.88
N THR A 445 -20.92 12.77 9.73
CA THR A 445 -21.24 11.34 9.77
C THR A 445 -20.40 10.67 10.83
N ARG A 446 -20.77 9.47 11.23
CA ARG A 446 -19.97 8.65 12.13
C ARG A 446 -19.83 7.26 11.54
N ARG A 447 -18.59 6.79 11.48
CA ARG A 447 -18.25 5.45 11.01
C ARG A 447 -17.75 4.62 12.19
N VAL A 448 -18.41 3.49 12.46
CA VAL A 448 -18.14 2.67 13.64
C VAL A 448 -17.86 1.24 13.21
N TYR A 449 -16.72 0.71 13.62
CA TYR A 449 -16.48 -0.72 13.56
C TYR A 449 -17.20 -1.41 14.71
N GLY A 450 -17.91 -2.50 14.43
CA GLY A 450 -18.56 -3.31 15.47
C GLY A 450 -17.52 -3.91 16.44
N ALA A 451 -17.92 -4.25 17.64
CA ALA A 451 -17.06 -4.84 18.67
C ALA A 451 -16.31 -6.09 18.19
N MET A 452 -16.86 -6.80 17.20
CA MET A 452 -16.28 -8.03 16.62
C MET A 452 -15.66 -7.80 15.24
N ALA A 453 -15.37 -6.57 14.83
CA ALA A 453 -14.93 -6.25 13.47
C ALA A 453 -13.56 -6.83 13.11
N GLY A 454 -12.75 -7.21 14.06
CA GLY A 454 -11.42 -7.83 13.82
C GLY A 454 -11.42 -9.36 13.99
N TYR A 455 -12.54 -9.98 14.39
CA TYR A 455 -12.60 -11.41 14.63
C TYR A 455 -13.01 -12.20 13.38
N ASP A 456 -12.42 -13.38 13.22
CA ASP A 456 -12.85 -14.35 12.21
C ASP A 456 -14.20 -14.96 12.58
N GLU A 457 -14.92 -15.55 11.61
CA GLU A 457 -16.25 -16.13 11.84
C GLU A 457 -16.31 -17.13 13.00
N PRO A 458 -15.35 -18.07 13.16
CA PRO A 458 -15.32 -18.98 14.32
C PRO A 458 -15.16 -18.23 15.66
N GLN A 459 -14.31 -17.18 15.68
CA GLN A 459 -14.09 -16.36 16.89
C GLN A 459 -15.35 -15.58 17.27
N LYS A 460 -16.10 -15.07 16.29
CA LYS A 460 -17.38 -14.38 16.53
C LYS A 460 -18.42 -15.31 17.14
N ILE A 461 -18.49 -16.55 16.68
CA ILE A 461 -19.43 -17.55 17.21
C ILE A 461 -19.08 -17.87 18.65
N VAL A 462 -17.80 -18.12 18.97
CA VAL A 462 -17.38 -18.42 20.34
C VAL A 462 -17.63 -17.24 21.30
N THR A 463 -17.30 -16.01 20.87
CA THR A 463 -17.51 -14.81 21.69
C THR A 463 -18.98 -14.42 21.81
N GLY A 464 -19.81 -14.74 20.82
CA GLY A 464 -21.25 -14.48 20.88
C GLY A 464 -22.05 -15.51 21.69
N LEU A 465 -21.45 -16.67 22.00
CA LEU A 465 -22.01 -17.71 22.85
C LEU A 465 -21.63 -17.56 24.33
N GLN A 466 -20.65 -16.74 24.67
CA GLN A 466 -20.28 -16.32 26.03
C GLN A 466 -21.07 -15.06 26.44
#